data_b0195e82868ec685aed0049d001148aa
#
_entry.id   b0195e82868ec685aed0049d001148aa
#
_cell.length_a   1.000
_cell.length_b   1.000
_cell.length_c   1.000
_cell.angle_alpha   90.00
_cell.angle_beta   90.00
_cell.angle_gamma   90.00
#
_symmetry.space_group_name_H-M   'P 1'
#
loop_
_entity.id
_entity.type
_entity.pdbx_description
1 polymer ?
#
loop_
_entity_poly.entity_id
_entity_poly.type
_entity_poly.pdbx_seq_one_letter_code
_entity_poly.pdbx_strand_id
1 'polypeptide(L)'
;MNNQGKVTILIENERGAGCTEEMSNEHGLSMLIEKGDTRILMDTGASGAFFKNAQQLGVSLEGLSAIVFSHNHYDHTGGILTLLENCPDTPIYLRAEAKRRFYRKKDNHFNYHGEPQDTFLSQNSRFHFIDQISADVEIAPGFFILNNHLHREDFYCHDRQRFYYQKDGAPVPDDFCHEQFLLMRDPNGDTIFTSCSHNGIINIIDTVRTLFPKDTIRYVIGGFHLKAHRPDQNGVMQETINCSLDFAHQTARHLDQHVTGHIYTCHCTGEVGCSVLGDILKDKITYVRTGDVLFL
;
A
#
# COMPACT_ATOMS: atom_id res chain seq x y z
N MET A 1 11.52 27.32 -1.20
CA MET A 1 10.99 26.18 -0.43
C MET A 1 11.57 24.93 -1.03
N ASN A 2 11.98 23.98 -0.20
CA ASN A 2 12.56 22.73 -0.72
C ASN A 2 11.39 21.92 -1.35
N ASN A 3 11.40 21.73 -2.67
CA ASN A 3 10.34 21.02 -3.40
C ASN A 3 10.61 19.49 -3.49
N GLN A 4 11.55 19.02 -2.68
CA GLN A 4 11.92 17.61 -2.59
C GLN A 4 10.81 16.83 -1.90
N GLY A 5 10.38 15.72 -2.49
CA GLY A 5 9.45 14.80 -1.85
C GLY A 5 10.08 14.11 -0.64
N LYS A 6 9.28 13.88 0.40
CA LYS A 6 9.70 13.16 1.60
C LYS A 6 8.65 12.11 1.95
N VAL A 7 9.08 10.91 2.31
CA VAL A 7 8.19 9.84 2.80
C VAL A 7 8.69 9.35 4.14
N THR A 8 7.81 9.31 5.12
CA THR A 8 8.09 8.74 6.44
C THR A 8 7.27 7.46 6.61
N ILE A 9 7.92 6.34 6.86
CA ILE A 9 7.26 5.06 7.11
C ILE A 9 6.85 5.02 8.59
N LEU A 10 5.56 5.20 8.84
CA LEU A 10 5.01 5.24 10.20
C LEU A 10 4.77 3.85 10.77
N ILE A 11 4.33 2.92 9.94
CA ILE A 11 4.12 1.50 10.27
C ILE A 11 4.59 0.62 9.11
N GLU A 12 5.30 -0.42 9.47
CA GLU A 12 5.72 -1.52 8.63
C GLU A 12 5.96 -2.76 9.51
N ASN A 13 6.10 -3.94 8.93
CA ASN A 13 6.23 -5.20 9.68
C ASN A 13 7.49 -5.25 10.55
N GLU A 14 8.56 -4.60 10.12
CA GLU A 14 9.87 -4.65 10.73
C GLU A 14 10.29 -3.28 11.28
N ARG A 15 11.16 -3.28 12.28
CA ARG A 15 11.71 -2.05 12.87
C ARG A 15 12.92 -1.57 12.07
N GLY A 16 12.91 -0.32 11.66
CA GLY A 16 14.06 0.35 11.06
C GLY A 16 15.03 0.92 12.09
N ALA A 17 16.18 1.38 11.61
CA ALA A 17 17.19 2.01 12.46
C ALA A 17 16.72 3.35 13.08
N GLY A 18 15.71 3.99 12.49
CA GLY A 18 15.09 5.22 13.02
C GLY A 18 14.09 5.01 14.16
N CYS A 19 13.79 3.76 14.55
CA CYS A 19 12.84 3.48 15.62
C CYS A 19 13.43 3.74 17.01
N THR A 20 12.68 4.48 17.84
CA THR A 20 12.92 4.54 19.29
C THR A 20 12.34 3.31 19.99
N GLU A 21 12.71 3.06 21.26
CA GLU A 21 12.19 1.90 22.02
C GLU A 21 10.66 1.91 22.15
N GLU A 22 10.06 3.10 22.21
CA GLU A 22 8.61 3.31 22.38
C GLU A 22 7.82 3.11 21.07
N MET A 23 8.47 3.09 19.92
CA MET A 23 7.81 2.86 18.64
C MET A 23 7.46 1.38 18.47
N SER A 24 6.34 1.13 17.81
CA SER A 24 5.87 -0.22 17.50
C SER A 24 5.96 -0.47 15.99
N ASN A 25 6.27 -1.71 15.62
CA ASN A 25 6.00 -2.27 14.31
C ASN A 25 4.82 -3.24 14.43
N GLU A 26 4.11 -3.44 13.35
CA GLU A 26 3.01 -4.42 13.28
C GLU A 26 2.84 -4.88 11.83
N HIS A 27 2.14 -5.99 11.64
CA HIS A 27 1.75 -6.39 10.30
C HIS A 27 0.78 -5.36 9.73
N GLY A 28 1.27 -4.54 8.82
CA GLY A 28 0.53 -3.43 8.22
C GLY A 28 1.44 -2.40 7.60
N LEU A 29 0.84 -1.40 6.97
CA LEU A 29 1.56 -0.30 6.35
C LEU A 29 0.87 1.03 6.63
N SER A 30 1.69 2.06 6.93
CA SER A 30 1.26 3.45 6.99
C SER A 30 2.42 4.36 6.57
N MET A 31 2.15 5.28 5.64
CA MET A 31 3.15 6.20 5.09
C MET A 31 2.64 7.64 5.16
N LEU A 32 3.47 8.56 5.65
CA LEU A 32 3.25 9.99 5.46
C LEU A 32 4.07 10.48 4.27
N ILE A 33 3.41 11.05 3.29
CA ILE A 33 3.97 11.54 2.03
C ILE A 33 3.86 13.07 2.05
N GLU A 34 4.99 13.75 1.85
CA GLU A 34 5.10 15.22 1.93
C GLU A 34 5.80 15.77 0.69
N LYS A 35 5.24 16.82 0.08
CA LYS A 35 5.87 17.56 -1.03
C LYS A 35 5.36 19.02 -1.04
N GLY A 36 6.25 19.97 -0.84
CA GLY A 36 5.84 21.38 -0.63
C GLY A 36 4.90 21.49 0.57
N ASP A 37 3.73 22.07 0.35
CA ASP A 37 2.69 22.21 1.38
C ASP A 37 1.70 21.03 1.40
N THR A 38 1.82 20.09 0.47
CA THR A 38 0.94 18.91 0.39
C THR A 38 1.45 17.80 1.31
N ARG A 39 0.55 17.29 2.15
CA ARG A 39 0.83 16.23 3.12
C ARG A 39 -0.29 15.19 3.07
N ILE A 40 0.03 13.97 2.70
CA ILE A 40 -0.93 12.88 2.53
C ILE A 40 -0.54 11.72 3.43
N LEU A 41 -1.48 11.25 4.24
CA LEU A 41 -1.34 9.99 4.96
C LEU A 41 -1.93 8.87 4.08
N MET A 42 -1.13 7.86 3.76
CA MET A 42 -1.58 6.66 3.05
C MET A 42 -1.57 5.48 4.02
N ASP A 43 -2.76 4.90 4.25
CA ASP A 43 -3.04 3.81 5.17
C ASP A 43 -2.70 4.11 6.65
N THR A 44 -3.15 3.24 7.56
CA THR A 44 -3.04 3.44 9.01
C THR A 44 -2.45 2.24 9.77
N GLY A 45 -2.04 1.18 9.06
CA GLY A 45 -1.65 -0.06 9.72
C GLY A 45 -2.85 -0.84 10.30
N ALA A 46 -2.56 -1.81 11.15
CA ALA A 46 -3.55 -2.67 11.79
C ALA A 46 -4.15 -2.08 13.07
N SER A 47 -3.57 -0.99 13.60
CA SER A 47 -3.98 -0.38 14.87
C SER A 47 -3.73 1.13 14.90
N GLY A 48 -3.89 1.76 16.08
CA GLY A 48 -3.53 3.17 16.31
C GLY A 48 -2.01 3.42 16.48
N ALA A 49 -1.15 2.43 16.24
CA ALA A 49 0.30 2.55 16.44
C ALA A 49 0.94 3.59 15.52
N PHE A 50 0.44 3.76 14.29
CA PHE A 50 0.93 4.78 13.35
C PHE A 50 0.94 6.19 13.97
N PHE A 51 -0.10 6.53 14.73
CA PHE A 51 -0.25 7.84 15.36
C PHE A 51 0.79 8.04 16.47
N LYS A 52 1.00 7.03 17.32
CA LYS A 52 2.02 7.05 18.36
C LYS A 52 3.43 7.14 17.75
N ASN A 53 3.70 6.38 16.69
CA ASN A 53 4.98 6.43 15.99
C ASN A 53 5.23 7.81 15.36
N ALA A 54 4.20 8.45 14.78
CA ALA A 54 4.33 9.81 14.26
C ALA A 54 4.75 10.79 15.39
N GLN A 55 4.15 10.69 16.57
CA GLN A 55 4.53 11.51 17.73
C GLN A 55 5.99 11.26 18.16
N GLN A 56 6.44 9.99 18.22
CA GLN A 56 7.80 9.62 18.57
C GLN A 56 8.84 10.12 17.55
N LEU A 57 8.46 10.15 16.28
CA LEU A 57 9.29 10.69 15.20
C LEU A 57 9.25 12.24 15.14
N GLY A 58 8.48 12.90 16.00
CA GLY A 58 8.29 14.34 15.96
C GLY A 58 7.55 14.84 14.71
N VAL A 59 6.73 13.96 14.11
CA VAL A 59 5.96 14.25 12.89
C VAL A 59 4.51 14.52 13.27
N SER A 60 4.02 15.73 12.96
CA SER A 60 2.60 16.07 13.16
C SER A 60 1.73 15.41 12.09
N LEU A 61 0.56 14.94 12.46
CA LEU A 61 -0.52 14.55 11.53
C LEU A 61 -1.66 15.57 11.49
N GLU A 62 -1.44 16.77 12.05
CA GLU A 62 -2.35 17.89 11.88
C GLU A 62 -2.16 18.55 10.51
N GLY A 63 -3.25 19.08 9.94
CA GLY A 63 -3.19 19.81 8.67
C GLY A 63 -2.83 18.93 7.46
N LEU A 64 -3.18 17.65 7.49
CA LEU A 64 -3.07 16.79 6.31
C LEU A 64 -3.98 17.31 5.20
N SER A 65 -3.48 17.31 3.96
CA SER A 65 -4.26 17.67 2.77
C SER A 65 -5.29 16.59 2.44
N ALA A 66 -4.93 15.32 2.66
CA ALA A 66 -5.79 14.16 2.42
C ALA A 66 -5.31 12.94 3.20
N ILE A 67 -6.22 12.00 3.39
CA ILE A 67 -5.94 10.63 3.80
C ILE A 67 -6.41 9.71 2.68
N VAL A 68 -5.60 8.74 2.31
CA VAL A 68 -5.89 7.78 1.24
C VAL A 68 -5.80 6.37 1.81
N PHE A 69 -6.88 5.61 1.72
CA PHE A 69 -6.83 4.18 1.97
C PHE A 69 -6.62 3.44 0.65
N SER A 70 -5.56 2.65 0.59
CA SER A 70 -5.22 1.87 -0.60
C SER A 70 -6.25 0.80 -0.92
N HIS A 71 -6.76 0.10 0.10
CA HIS A 71 -7.77 -0.94 0.01
C HIS A 71 -8.32 -1.26 1.41
N ASN A 72 -9.43 -2.01 1.48
CA ASN A 72 -10.05 -2.34 2.76
C ASN A 72 -9.60 -3.71 3.29
N HIS A 73 -8.33 -3.82 3.71
CA HIS A 73 -7.85 -4.88 4.59
C HIS A 73 -7.42 -4.29 5.94
N TYR A 74 -7.60 -5.07 7.02
CA TYR A 74 -7.42 -4.60 8.41
C TYR A 74 -6.02 -4.06 8.69
N ASP A 75 -5.01 -4.59 8.04
CA ASP A 75 -3.60 -4.22 8.17
C ASP A 75 -3.25 -2.89 7.46
N HIS A 76 -4.24 -2.27 6.81
CA HIS A 76 -4.17 -0.94 6.20
C HIS A 76 -5.19 0.03 6.81
N THR A 77 -6.34 -0.49 7.26
CA THR A 77 -7.47 0.30 7.73
C THR A 77 -7.72 0.20 9.23
N GLY A 78 -6.97 -0.66 9.94
CA GLY A 78 -7.20 -0.96 11.36
C GLY A 78 -7.06 0.22 12.30
N GLY A 79 -6.27 1.23 11.93
CA GLY A 79 -6.12 2.48 12.69
C GLY A 79 -7.21 3.52 12.46
N ILE A 80 -8.26 3.23 11.69
CA ILE A 80 -9.29 4.22 11.29
C ILE A 80 -9.94 4.94 12.47
N LEU A 81 -10.21 4.26 13.57
CA LEU A 81 -10.84 4.89 14.74
C LEU A 81 -9.92 5.94 15.36
N THR A 82 -8.63 5.63 15.54
CA THR A 82 -7.61 6.57 16.01
C THR A 82 -7.48 7.76 15.05
N LEU A 83 -7.54 7.50 13.74
CA LEU A 83 -7.50 8.53 12.72
C LEU A 83 -8.70 9.49 12.82
N LEU A 84 -9.91 8.97 12.97
CA LEU A 84 -11.13 9.78 13.06
C LEU A 84 -11.13 10.69 14.30
N GLU A 85 -10.55 10.22 15.40
CA GLU A 85 -10.42 10.99 16.64
C GLU A 85 -9.38 12.10 16.56
N ASN A 86 -8.23 11.85 15.90
CA ASN A 86 -7.07 12.73 15.94
C ASN A 86 -6.86 13.60 14.69
N CYS A 87 -7.56 13.32 13.60
CA CYS A 87 -7.52 14.10 12.35
C CYS A 87 -8.94 14.46 11.91
N PRO A 88 -9.71 15.27 12.68
CA PRO A 88 -11.16 15.40 12.53
C PRO A 88 -11.62 16.05 11.22
N ASP A 89 -10.81 16.91 10.61
CA ASP A 89 -11.22 17.75 9.47
C ASP A 89 -10.65 17.29 8.11
N THR A 90 -9.79 16.25 8.10
CA THR A 90 -9.10 15.82 6.88
C THR A 90 -10.01 14.94 6.02
N PRO A 91 -10.14 15.19 4.69
CA PRO A 91 -10.89 14.33 3.79
C PRO A 91 -10.20 12.96 3.63
N ILE A 92 -11.02 11.92 3.52
CA ILE A 92 -10.59 10.52 3.44
C ILE A 92 -11.07 9.94 2.11
N TYR A 93 -10.15 9.47 1.29
CA TYR A 93 -10.42 8.94 -0.04
C TYR A 93 -10.24 7.43 -0.08
N LEU A 94 -11.22 6.74 -0.64
CA LEU A 94 -11.21 5.29 -0.83
C LEU A 94 -12.15 4.91 -1.99
N ARG A 95 -12.00 3.69 -2.51
CA ARG A 95 -12.91 3.17 -3.54
C ARG A 95 -14.29 2.89 -2.96
N ALA A 96 -15.35 3.05 -3.77
CA ALA A 96 -16.72 2.75 -3.37
C ALA A 96 -16.89 1.28 -2.96
N GLU A 97 -16.14 0.38 -3.59
CA GLU A 97 -16.11 -1.04 -3.29
C GLU A 97 -15.50 -1.36 -1.92
N ALA A 98 -14.78 -0.44 -1.28
CA ALA A 98 -14.28 -0.60 0.09
C ALA A 98 -15.40 -0.71 1.14
N LYS A 99 -16.65 -0.36 0.80
CA LYS A 99 -17.82 -0.59 1.64
C LYS A 99 -18.22 -2.06 1.78
N ARG A 100 -17.65 -2.95 0.97
CA ARG A 100 -17.92 -4.39 1.08
C ARG A 100 -17.28 -4.96 2.33
N ARG A 101 -17.83 -6.05 2.84
CA ARG A 101 -17.23 -6.82 3.94
C ARG A 101 -16.27 -7.84 3.38
N PHE A 102 -15.00 -7.75 3.78
CA PHE A 102 -13.92 -8.59 3.29
C PHE A 102 -13.57 -9.70 4.27
N TYR A 103 -13.18 -10.84 3.72
CA TYR A 103 -12.85 -12.05 4.48
C TYR A 103 -11.62 -12.72 3.90
N ARG A 104 -10.84 -13.34 4.78
CA ARG A 104 -9.75 -14.23 4.38
C ARG A 104 -10.12 -15.66 4.74
N LYS A 105 -10.09 -16.55 3.74
CA LYS A 105 -10.33 -17.98 3.94
C LYS A 105 -9.06 -18.62 4.47
N LYS A 106 -9.18 -19.27 5.63
CA LYS A 106 -8.16 -20.13 6.20
C LYS A 106 -8.81 -21.48 6.53
N ASP A 107 -8.29 -22.55 5.98
CA ASP A 107 -8.92 -23.87 6.03
C ASP A 107 -10.37 -23.80 5.50
N ASN A 108 -11.35 -24.13 6.29
CA ASN A 108 -12.78 -24.03 5.92
C ASN A 108 -13.50 -22.84 6.58
N HIS A 109 -12.75 -21.87 7.15
CA HIS A 109 -13.31 -20.73 7.85
C HIS A 109 -13.06 -19.42 7.09
N PHE A 110 -14.05 -18.53 7.12
CA PHE A 110 -13.95 -17.16 6.62
C PHE A 110 -13.77 -16.22 7.81
N ASN A 111 -12.57 -15.66 7.97
CA ASN A 111 -12.27 -14.69 9.01
C ASN A 111 -12.46 -13.29 8.43
N TYR A 112 -13.16 -12.42 9.16
CA TYR A 112 -13.29 -11.01 8.76
C TYR A 112 -11.90 -10.39 8.60
N HIS A 113 -11.73 -9.62 7.53
CA HIS A 113 -10.42 -9.09 7.12
C HIS A 113 -10.46 -7.62 6.71
N GLY A 114 -11.61 -6.96 6.89
CA GLY A 114 -11.81 -5.55 6.57
C GLY A 114 -11.55 -4.61 7.75
N GLU A 115 -11.95 -3.37 7.58
CA GLU A 115 -11.84 -2.31 8.58
C GLU A 115 -12.68 -2.61 9.84
N PRO A 116 -12.28 -2.04 11.00
CA PRO A 116 -13.01 -2.30 12.26
C PRO A 116 -14.39 -1.64 12.28
N GLN A 117 -15.36 -2.34 12.86
CA GLN A 117 -16.70 -1.83 13.21
C GLN A 117 -17.55 -1.31 12.03
N ASP A 118 -17.34 -1.83 10.82
CA ASP A 118 -18.04 -1.36 9.62
C ASP A 118 -18.01 0.19 9.46
N THR A 119 -16.88 0.80 9.79
CA THR A 119 -16.70 2.25 9.86
C THR A 119 -16.99 2.92 8.50
N PHE A 120 -16.64 2.26 7.38
CA PHE A 120 -16.89 2.78 6.04
C PHE A 120 -18.36 2.76 5.63
N LEU A 121 -19.23 2.09 6.39
CA LEU A 121 -20.68 2.15 6.22
C LEU A 121 -21.30 3.36 6.93
N SER A 122 -20.53 4.06 7.77
CA SER A 122 -21.00 5.26 8.46
C SER A 122 -21.29 6.40 7.48
N GLN A 123 -22.24 7.27 7.83
CA GLN A 123 -22.56 8.48 7.06
C GLN A 123 -21.59 9.66 7.39
N ASN A 124 -20.32 9.38 7.57
CA ASN A 124 -19.34 10.41 7.83
C ASN A 124 -19.03 11.17 6.54
N SER A 125 -19.31 12.49 6.52
CA SER A 125 -19.13 13.36 5.35
C SER A 125 -17.67 13.50 4.88
N ARG A 126 -16.70 13.04 5.67
CA ARG A 126 -15.27 13.03 5.32
C ARG A 126 -14.90 11.93 4.36
N PHE A 127 -15.72 10.88 4.23
CA PHE A 127 -15.47 9.78 3.31
C PHE A 127 -15.86 10.16 1.88
N HIS A 128 -14.87 10.27 1.02
CA HIS A 128 -15.01 10.47 -0.41
C HIS A 128 -14.83 9.14 -1.13
N PHE A 129 -15.95 8.50 -1.43
CA PHE A 129 -15.96 7.23 -2.15
C PHE A 129 -15.84 7.46 -3.65
N ILE A 130 -14.73 7.03 -4.23
CA ILE A 130 -14.45 7.13 -5.65
C ILE A 130 -15.06 5.90 -6.34
N ASP A 131 -15.98 6.09 -7.26
CA ASP A 131 -16.56 5.01 -8.06
C ASP A 131 -15.67 4.62 -9.26
N GLN A 132 -16.01 3.52 -9.93
CA GLN A 132 -15.24 3.04 -11.08
C GLN A 132 -15.31 3.98 -12.29
N ILE A 133 -16.33 4.82 -12.38
CA ILE A 133 -16.53 5.75 -13.49
C ILE A 133 -15.63 6.98 -13.31
N SER A 134 -15.41 7.42 -12.08
CA SER A 134 -14.52 8.54 -11.72
C SER A 134 -13.09 8.02 -11.45
N ALA A 135 -12.53 7.27 -12.40
CA ALA A 135 -11.39 6.40 -12.17
C ALA A 135 -10.13 7.09 -11.63
N ASP A 136 -9.84 8.32 -12.08
CA ASP A 136 -8.60 9.03 -11.76
C ASP A 136 -8.94 10.41 -11.18
N VAL A 137 -8.56 10.64 -9.91
CA VAL A 137 -8.93 11.85 -9.18
C VAL A 137 -7.69 12.58 -8.68
N GLU A 138 -7.50 13.83 -9.10
CA GLU A 138 -6.52 14.71 -8.48
C GLU A 138 -7.05 15.20 -7.13
N ILE A 139 -6.38 14.80 -6.03
CA ILE A 139 -6.78 15.12 -4.66
C ILE A 139 -5.99 16.28 -4.04
N ALA A 140 -4.87 16.61 -4.64
CA ALA A 140 -4.01 17.76 -4.33
C ALA A 140 -3.13 18.04 -5.55
N PRO A 141 -2.55 19.25 -5.71
CA PRO A 141 -1.75 19.58 -6.87
C PRO A 141 -0.65 18.56 -7.16
N GLY A 142 -0.77 17.86 -8.29
CA GLY A 142 0.14 16.81 -8.73
C GLY A 142 -0.01 15.46 -8.03
N PHE A 143 -1.04 15.27 -7.19
CA PHE A 143 -1.32 13.99 -6.54
C PHE A 143 -2.63 13.38 -7.03
N PHE A 144 -2.54 12.22 -7.65
CA PHE A 144 -3.65 11.52 -8.27
C PHE A 144 -3.90 10.19 -7.60
N ILE A 145 -5.15 9.91 -7.24
CA ILE A 145 -5.59 8.55 -6.94
C ILE A 145 -5.93 7.89 -8.26
N LEU A 146 -5.32 6.75 -8.53
CA LEU A 146 -5.52 5.96 -9.72
C LEU A 146 -6.10 4.60 -9.38
N ASN A 147 -6.93 4.12 -10.28
CA ASN A 147 -7.43 2.75 -10.29
C ASN A 147 -6.55 1.89 -11.22
N ASN A 148 -6.55 0.60 -11.01
CA ASN A 148 -5.88 -0.31 -11.93
C ASN A 148 -6.75 -0.52 -13.17
N HIS A 149 -6.33 0.05 -14.30
CA HIS A 149 -7.04 -0.05 -15.59
C HIS A 149 -6.72 -1.33 -16.35
N LEU A 150 -5.62 -1.99 -16.00
CA LEU A 150 -5.16 -3.21 -16.64
C LEU A 150 -5.38 -4.40 -15.70
N HIS A 151 -6.04 -5.42 -16.20
CA HIS A 151 -6.43 -6.61 -15.44
C HIS A 151 -5.85 -7.87 -16.08
N ARG A 152 -4.52 -7.90 -16.23
CA ARG A 152 -3.83 -9.12 -16.69
C ARG A 152 -3.68 -10.08 -15.51
N GLU A 153 -4.49 -11.13 -15.50
CA GLU A 153 -4.62 -12.06 -14.38
C GLU A 153 -3.30 -12.77 -14.04
N ASP A 154 -2.45 -13.01 -15.05
CA ASP A 154 -1.13 -13.63 -14.86
C ASP A 154 -0.21 -12.82 -13.92
N PHE A 155 -0.52 -11.53 -13.68
CA PHE A 155 0.27 -10.66 -12.84
C PHE A 155 -0.40 -10.30 -11.51
N TYR A 156 -1.55 -10.87 -11.19
CA TYR A 156 -2.20 -10.70 -9.91
C TYR A 156 -1.43 -11.40 -8.77
N CYS A 157 -1.73 -11.01 -7.53
CA CYS A 157 -1.16 -11.70 -6.38
C CYS A 157 -1.52 -13.20 -6.37
N HIS A 158 -0.54 -14.05 -6.04
CA HIS A 158 -0.65 -15.50 -6.20
C HIS A 158 -1.56 -16.19 -5.18
N ASP A 159 -1.89 -15.53 -4.06
CA ASP A 159 -2.79 -16.10 -3.05
C ASP A 159 -4.19 -15.45 -3.03
N ARG A 160 -4.56 -14.74 -4.13
CA ARG A 160 -5.87 -14.06 -4.26
C ARG A 160 -7.06 -14.99 -4.01
N GLN A 161 -6.93 -16.27 -4.29
CA GLN A 161 -7.97 -17.29 -4.04
C GLN A 161 -8.29 -17.47 -2.54
N ARG A 162 -7.55 -16.84 -1.64
CA ARG A 162 -7.81 -16.82 -0.20
C ARG A 162 -8.66 -15.65 0.24
N PHE A 163 -8.88 -14.64 -0.63
CA PHE A 163 -9.61 -13.43 -0.33
C PHE A 163 -11.01 -13.47 -0.93
N TYR A 164 -11.96 -13.00 -0.14
CA TYR A 164 -13.39 -13.02 -0.46
C TYR A 164 -14.05 -11.73 0.04
N TYR A 165 -15.14 -11.34 -0.59
CA TYR A 165 -16.06 -10.35 -0.04
C TYR A 165 -17.48 -10.90 0.03
N GLN A 166 -18.32 -10.29 0.88
CA GLN A 166 -19.72 -10.68 1.02
C GLN A 166 -20.56 -10.03 -0.08
N LYS A 167 -21.29 -10.87 -0.84
CA LYS A 167 -22.27 -10.45 -1.84
C LYS A 167 -23.56 -11.25 -1.63
N ASP A 168 -24.68 -10.56 -1.47
CA ASP A 168 -26.01 -11.18 -1.29
C ASP A 168 -26.03 -12.24 -0.17
N GLY A 169 -25.31 -11.99 0.92
CA GLY A 169 -25.21 -12.88 2.07
C GLY A 169 -24.23 -14.04 1.94
N ALA A 170 -23.56 -14.20 0.79
CA ALA A 170 -22.60 -15.28 0.54
C ALA A 170 -21.17 -14.73 0.27
N PRO A 171 -20.10 -15.47 0.66
CA PRO A 171 -18.74 -15.12 0.29
C PRO A 171 -18.50 -15.44 -1.19
N VAL A 172 -18.03 -14.45 -1.95
CA VAL A 172 -17.56 -14.60 -3.34
C VAL A 172 -16.09 -14.23 -3.43
N PRO A 173 -15.31 -14.78 -4.37
CA PRO A 173 -13.90 -14.40 -4.54
C PRO A 173 -13.74 -12.90 -4.71
N ASP A 174 -12.71 -12.34 -4.09
CA ASP A 174 -12.41 -10.91 -4.17
C ASP A 174 -11.90 -10.55 -5.57
N ASP A 175 -12.50 -9.53 -6.13
CA ASP A 175 -12.12 -8.95 -7.43
C ASP A 175 -11.07 -7.84 -7.30
N PHE A 176 -10.74 -7.45 -6.06
CA PHE A 176 -9.84 -6.34 -5.69
C PHE A 176 -10.19 -4.99 -6.34
N CYS A 177 -11.45 -4.78 -6.73
CA CYS A 177 -11.92 -3.49 -7.23
C CYS A 177 -11.85 -2.37 -6.16
N HIS A 178 -11.68 -2.74 -4.89
CA HIS A 178 -11.48 -1.80 -3.78
C HIS A 178 -10.03 -1.31 -3.65
N GLU A 179 -9.08 -1.84 -4.43
CA GLU A 179 -7.69 -1.39 -4.41
C GLU A 179 -7.48 -0.18 -5.33
N GLN A 180 -6.73 0.79 -4.82
CA GLN A 180 -6.26 1.99 -5.53
C GLN A 180 -4.82 2.30 -5.13
N PHE A 181 -4.15 3.12 -5.91
CA PHE A 181 -2.80 3.58 -5.64
C PHE A 181 -2.69 5.09 -5.87
N LEU A 182 -1.64 5.70 -5.30
CA LEU A 182 -1.39 7.13 -5.40
C LEU A 182 -0.24 7.38 -6.39
N LEU A 183 -0.41 8.35 -7.27
CA LEU A 183 0.63 8.84 -8.16
C LEU A 183 0.98 10.28 -7.78
N MET A 184 2.24 10.54 -7.48
CA MET A 184 2.78 11.89 -7.34
C MET A 184 3.51 12.26 -8.62
N ARG A 185 2.97 13.28 -9.33
CA ARG A 185 3.54 13.80 -10.56
C ARG A 185 4.69 14.76 -10.24
N ASP A 186 5.81 14.60 -10.93
CA ASP A 186 6.97 15.48 -10.79
C ASP A 186 7.69 15.65 -12.15
N PRO A 187 8.14 16.87 -12.50
CA PRO A 187 8.88 17.10 -13.73
C PRO A 187 10.15 16.23 -13.89
N ASN A 188 10.71 15.74 -12.80
CA ASN A 188 11.90 14.87 -12.80
C ASN A 188 11.56 13.38 -12.86
N GLY A 189 10.27 13.04 -12.96
CA GLY A 189 9.74 11.68 -13.00
C GLY A 189 8.79 11.37 -11.85
N ASP A 190 7.74 10.65 -12.18
CA ASP A 190 6.62 10.35 -11.30
C ASP A 190 6.99 9.32 -10.22
N THR A 191 6.29 9.37 -9.09
CA THR A 191 6.40 8.40 -8.00
C THR A 191 5.08 7.66 -7.83
N ILE A 192 5.12 6.34 -7.85
CA ILE A 192 3.97 5.47 -7.54
C ILE A 192 4.06 5.06 -6.07
N PHE A 193 2.99 5.29 -5.33
CA PHE A 193 2.79 4.75 -3.99
C PHE A 193 1.71 3.68 -4.05
N THR A 194 2.06 2.48 -3.70
CA THR A 194 1.14 1.35 -3.58
C THR A 194 1.24 0.75 -2.18
N SER A 195 0.34 -0.15 -1.81
CA SER A 195 0.42 -0.82 -0.52
C SER A 195 0.68 -2.31 -0.68
N CYS A 196 -0.31 -3.07 -1.12
CA CYS A 196 -0.14 -4.50 -1.34
C CYS A 196 0.03 -4.89 -2.81
N SER A 197 -0.47 -4.09 -3.73
CA SER A 197 -0.48 -4.42 -5.16
C SER A 197 -1.18 -5.77 -5.45
N HIS A 198 -2.35 -6.00 -4.87
CA HIS A 198 -3.12 -7.24 -5.12
C HIS A 198 -3.48 -7.42 -6.60
N ASN A 199 -3.72 -6.31 -7.31
CA ASN A 199 -3.91 -6.30 -8.76
C ASN A 199 -2.60 -6.45 -9.55
N GLY A 200 -1.46 -6.60 -8.86
CA GLY A 200 -0.13 -6.83 -9.44
C GLY A 200 0.61 -5.54 -9.79
N ILE A 201 1.84 -5.42 -9.29
CA ILE A 201 2.68 -4.24 -9.52
C ILE A 201 2.97 -4.00 -11.02
N ILE A 202 3.06 -5.04 -11.82
CA ILE A 202 3.23 -4.92 -13.29
C ILE A 202 2.01 -4.23 -13.90
N ASN A 203 0.79 -4.61 -13.51
CA ASN A 203 -0.44 -3.98 -13.99
C ASN A 203 -0.52 -2.51 -13.57
N ILE A 204 -0.09 -2.18 -12.34
CA ILE A 204 -0.03 -0.80 -11.82
C ILE A 204 0.92 0.06 -12.67
N ILE A 205 2.14 -0.43 -12.91
CA ILE A 205 3.14 0.28 -13.73
C ILE A 205 2.63 0.50 -15.15
N ASP A 206 2.06 -0.52 -15.78
CA ASP A 206 1.56 -0.42 -17.15
C ASP A 206 0.31 0.47 -17.24
N THR A 207 -0.51 0.53 -16.17
CA THR A 207 -1.60 1.51 -16.07
C THR A 207 -1.05 2.94 -16.11
N VAL A 208 -0.06 3.28 -15.28
CA VAL A 208 0.56 4.61 -15.26
C VAL A 208 1.17 4.94 -16.62
N ARG A 209 1.91 4.01 -17.24
CA ARG A 209 2.51 4.19 -18.57
C ARG A 209 1.48 4.37 -19.69
N THR A 210 0.31 3.78 -19.55
CA THR A 210 -0.79 3.94 -20.51
C THR A 210 -1.46 5.30 -20.36
N LEU A 211 -1.69 5.74 -19.15
CA LEU A 211 -2.32 7.03 -18.85
C LEU A 211 -1.38 8.22 -19.12
N PHE A 212 -0.10 8.04 -18.82
CA PHE A 212 0.93 9.08 -18.93
C PHE A 212 2.12 8.61 -19.78
N PRO A 213 1.92 8.38 -21.11
CA PRO A 213 2.92 7.70 -21.95
C PRO A 213 4.19 8.53 -22.23
N LYS A 214 4.19 9.82 -21.89
CA LYS A 214 5.34 10.71 -22.07
C LYS A 214 6.17 10.89 -20.80
N ASP A 215 5.66 10.41 -19.65
CA ASP A 215 6.28 10.62 -18.36
C ASP A 215 7.11 9.41 -17.96
N THR A 216 8.10 9.64 -17.14
CA THR A 216 8.96 8.58 -16.61
C THR A 216 8.54 8.24 -15.19
N ILE A 217 8.50 6.96 -14.85
CA ILE A 217 8.35 6.51 -13.47
C ILE A 217 9.76 6.52 -12.86
N ARG A 218 9.96 7.40 -11.88
CA ARG A 218 11.24 7.52 -11.17
C ARG A 218 11.30 6.62 -9.95
N TYR A 219 10.23 6.61 -9.15
CA TYR A 219 10.20 5.83 -7.92
C TYR A 219 8.94 4.97 -7.83
N VAL A 220 9.08 3.81 -7.19
CA VAL A 220 7.97 2.96 -6.75
C VAL A 220 8.17 2.67 -5.27
N ILE A 221 7.14 2.91 -4.45
CA ILE A 221 7.18 2.74 -3.01
C ILE A 221 5.98 1.90 -2.56
N GLY A 222 6.23 0.77 -1.88
CA GLY A 222 5.20 -0.10 -1.31
C GLY A 222 5.46 -1.60 -1.47
N GLY A 223 4.46 -2.41 -1.15
CA GLY A 223 4.52 -3.87 -1.19
C GLY A 223 4.04 -4.46 -2.51
N PHE A 224 4.54 -5.66 -2.85
CA PHE A 224 4.26 -6.36 -4.11
C PHE A 224 3.64 -7.74 -3.88
N HIS A 225 3.14 -8.00 -2.69
CA HIS A 225 2.42 -9.21 -2.28
C HIS A 225 3.14 -10.52 -2.61
N LEU A 226 4.43 -10.59 -2.31
CA LEU A 226 5.26 -11.78 -2.55
C LEU A 226 5.52 -12.63 -1.30
N LYS A 227 5.25 -12.10 -0.10
CA LYS A 227 5.57 -12.75 1.19
C LYS A 227 4.66 -13.95 1.44
N ALA A 228 5.27 -15.03 1.86
CA ALA A 228 4.60 -16.19 2.42
C ALA A 228 5.37 -16.74 3.64
N HIS A 229 4.72 -17.61 4.42
CA HIS A 229 5.39 -18.39 5.44
C HIS A 229 5.09 -19.86 5.21
N ARG A 230 6.13 -20.69 5.26
CA ARG A 230 6.02 -22.15 5.12
C ARG A 230 6.87 -22.81 6.19
N PRO A 231 6.44 -23.99 6.71
CA PRO A 231 7.26 -24.74 7.65
C PRO A 231 8.51 -25.31 6.93
N ASP A 232 9.65 -25.21 7.59
CA ASP A 232 10.86 -25.92 7.19
C ASP A 232 10.77 -27.43 7.53
N GLN A 233 11.86 -28.17 7.31
CA GLN A 233 11.93 -29.60 7.61
C GLN A 233 11.74 -29.96 9.10
N ASN A 234 11.88 -28.97 10.00
CA ASN A 234 11.69 -29.09 11.43
C ASN A 234 10.31 -28.56 11.89
N GLY A 235 9.46 -28.11 10.98
CA GLY A 235 8.16 -27.52 11.26
C GLY A 235 8.22 -26.05 11.72
N VAL A 236 9.38 -25.39 11.66
CA VAL A 236 9.52 -23.97 12.00
C VAL A 236 9.08 -23.11 10.81
N MET A 237 8.16 -22.18 11.07
CA MET A 237 7.68 -21.27 10.02
C MET A 237 8.79 -20.33 9.57
N GLN A 238 9.14 -20.40 8.30
CA GLN A 238 10.14 -19.53 7.64
C GLN A 238 9.47 -18.64 6.63
N GLU A 239 9.97 -17.41 6.52
CA GLU A 239 9.56 -16.51 5.43
C GLU A 239 10.06 -17.08 4.09
N THR A 240 9.21 -16.99 3.08
CA THR A 240 9.47 -17.38 1.70
C THR A 240 8.62 -16.55 0.76
N ILE A 241 8.74 -16.78 -0.56
CA ILE A 241 7.85 -16.15 -1.55
C ILE A 241 6.63 -17.04 -1.82
N ASN A 242 5.48 -16.40 -2.14
CA ASN A 242 4.23 -17.07 -2.47
C ASN A 242 4.09 -17.42 -3.97
N CYS A 243 5.07 -17.04 -4.79
CA CYS A 243 5.09 -17.23 -6.24
C CYS A 243 6.29 -18.08 -6.68
N SER A 244 6.41 -18.34 -7.97
CA SER A 244 7.61 -18.95 -8.55
C SER A 244 8.77 -17.95 -8.64
N LEU A 245 10.01 -18.43 -8.63
CA LEU A 245 11.19 -17.58 -8.87
C LEU A 245 11.12 -16.91 -10.25
N ASP A 246 10.60 -17.60 -11.25
CA ASP A 246 10.46 -17.04 -12.60
C ASP A 246 9.50 -15.83 -12.60
N PHE A 247 8.37 -15.94 -11.92
CA PHE A 247 7.45 -14.80 -11.76
C PHE A 247 8.10 -13.62 -11.03
N ALA A 248 8.80 -13.88 -9.91
CA ALA A 248 9.51 -12.83 -9.17
C ALA A 248 10.58 -12.15 -10.04
N HIS A 249 11.36 -12.95 -10.79
CA HIS A 249 12.36 -12.41 -11.72
C HIS A 249 11.73 -11.68 -12.92
N GLN A 250 10.57 -12.11 -13.40
CA GLN A 250 9.81 -11.38 -14.43
C GLN A 250 9.33 -10.02 -13.88
N THR A 251 8.83 -10.00 -12.66
CA THR A 251 8.45 -8.76 -11.97
C THR A 251 9.66 -7.83 -11.83
N ALA A 252 10.81 -8.35 -11.39
CA ALA A 252 12.03 -7.56 -11.25
C ALA A 252 12.51 -6.99 -12.60
N ARG A 253 12.49 -7.78 -13.68
CA ARG A 253 12.85 -7.29 -15.03
C ARG A 253 11.91 -6.18 -15.51
N HIS A 254 10.61 -6.30 -15.23
CA HIS A 254 9.64 -5.28 -15.61
C HIS A 254 9.87 -3.97 -14.83
N LEU A 255 10.10 -4.08 -13.52
CA LEU A 255 10.48 -2.95 -12.68
C LEU A 255 11.78 -2.29 -13.16
N ASP A 256 12.80 -3.08 -13.49
CA ASP A 256 14.09 -2.56 -13.98
C ASP A 256 13.96 -1.78 -15.29
N GLN A 257 13.13 -2.29 -16.19
CA GLN A 257 12.89 -1.70 -17.51
C GLN A 257 12.14 -0.36 -17.43
N HIS A 258 11.21 -0.20 -16.48
CA HIS A 258 10.24 0.89 -16.47
C HIS A 258 10.39 1.90 -15.34
N VAL A 259 11.14 1.58 -14.30
CA VAL A 259 11.46 2.50 -13.20
C VAL A 259 12.87 3.03 -13.42
N THR A 260 13.03 4.34 -13.56
CA THR A 260 14.33 4.95 -13.91
C THR A 260 15.22 5.26 -12.70
N GLY A 261 14.62 5.42 -11.52
CA GLY A 261 15.33 5.73 -10.29
C GLY A 261 15.37 4.52 -9.34
N HIS A 262 14.67 4.58 -8.21
CA HIS A 262 14.79 3.58 -7.14
C HIS A 262 13.43 2.96 -6.76
N ILE A 263 13.48 1.75 -6.20
CA ILE A 263 12.33 1.00 -5.73
C ILE A 263 12.49 0.80 -4.22
N TYR A 264 11.53 1.31 -3.46
CA TYR A 264 11.46 1.13 -2.02
C TYR A 264 10.33 0.15 -1.71
N THR A 265 10.68 -1.09 -1.37
CA THR A 265 9.67 -2.10 -1.08
C THR A 265 9.57 -2.42 0.41
N CYS A 266 8.44 -3.02 0.83
CA CYS A 266 8.14 -3.25 2.23
C CYS A 266 7.00 -4.27 2.43
N HIS A 267 6.58 -4.47 3.67
CA HIS A 267 5.34 -5.09 4.10
C HIS A 267 5.09 -6.47 3.48
N CYS A 268 4.15 -6.57 2.55
CA CYS A 268 3.75 -7.84 1.94
C CYS A 268 4.71 -8.35 0.84
N THR A 269 5.76 -7.60 0.49
CA THR A 269 6.88 -8.15 -0.31
C THR A 269 7.72 -9.11 0.52
N GLY A 270 7.98 -8.75 1.78
CA GLY A 270 8.88 -9.46 2.68
C GLY A 270 10.36 -9.24 2.36
N GLU A 271 11.23 -9.54 3.34
CA GLU A 271 12.68 -9.42 3.15
C GLU A 271 13.20 -10.44 2.13
N VAL A 272 12.66 -11.68 2.17
CA VAL A 272 12.99 -12.72 1.20
C VAL A 272 12.54 -12.32 -0.21
N GLY A 273 11.33 -11.78 -0.36
CA GLY A 273 10.84 -11.26 -1.64
C GLY A 273 11.71 -10.13 -2.18
N CYS A 274 12.10 -9.18 -1.33
CA CYS A 274 13.03 -8.11 -1.70
C CYS A 274 14.40 -8.66 -2.15
N SER A 275 14.94 -9.65 -1.44
CA SER A 275 16.21 -10.31 -1.81
C SER A 275 16.13 -10.96 -3.18
N VAL A 276 15.05 -11.70 -3.46
CA VAL A 276 14.83 -12.36 -4.77
C VAL A 276 14.69 -11.34 -5.90
N LEU A 277 13.97 -10.24 -5.69
CA LEU A 277 13.90 -9.14 -6.67
C LEU A 277 15.28 -8.51 -6.87
N GLY A 278 16.08 -8.41 -5.81
CA GLY A 278 17.45 -7.89 -5.80
C GLY A 278 18.44 -8.70 -6.64
N ASP A 279 18.14 -9.97 -6.94
CA ASP A 279 18.97 -10.75 -7.88
C ASP A 279 19.11 -10.06 -9.24
N ILE A 280 18.10 -9.34 -9.67
CA ILE A 280 18.05 -8.59 -10.92
C ILE A 280 18.23 -7.09 -10.69
N LEU A 281 17.49 -6.51 -9.75
CA LEU A 281 17.45 -5.06 -9.51
C LEU A 281 18.72 -4.52 -8.84
N LYS A 282 19.52 -5.36 -8.18
CA LYS A 282 20.76 -4.98 -7.48
C LYS A 282 20.53 -3.80 -6.52
N ASP A 283 21.31 -2.76 -6.66
CA ASP A 283 21.23 -1.56 -5.81
C ASP A 283 20.03 -0.65 -6.11
N LYS A 284 19.18 -1.04 -7.07
CA LYS A 284 17.98 -0.28 -7.44
C LYS A 284 16.79 -0.57 -6.55
N ILE A 285 16.88 -1.53 -5.63
CA ILE A 285 15.82 -1.88 -4.68
C ILE A 285 16.32 -1.84 -3.24
N THR A 286 15.48 -1.31 -2.34
CA THR A 286 15.73 -1.28 -0.90
C THR A 286 14.48 -1.69 -0.15
N TYR A 287 14.62 -2.53 0.89
CA TYR A 287 13.56 -2.81 1.84
C TYR A 287 13.51 -1.71 2.89
N VAL A 288 12.35 -1.06 3.03
CA VAL A 288 12.12 0.01 4.02
C VAL A 288 11.29 -0.49 5.17
N ARG A 289 11.50 0.10 6.35
CA ARG A 289 10.96 -0.36 7.64
C ARG A 289 10.32 0.78 8.41
N THR A 290 9.58 0.47 9.46
CA THR A 290 9.04 1.47 10.41
C THR A 290 10.13 2.41 10.87
N GLY A 291 9.88 3.71 10.80
CA GLY A 291 10.80 4.77 11.20
C GLY A 291 11.76 5.25 10.12
N ASP A 292 11.79 4.60 8.96
CA ASP A 292 12.62 5.05 7.84
C ASP A 292 12.04 6.32 7.20
N VAL A 293 12.95 7.20 6.74
CA VAL A 293 12.64 8.44 6.03
C VAL A 293 13.33 8.45 4.69
N LEU A 294 12.55 8.64 3.63
CA LEU A 294 13.03 8.70 2.24
C LEU A 294 12.95 10.14 1.72
N PHE A 295 13.94 10.54 0.92
CA PHE A 295 13.95 11.78 0.18
C PHE A 295 13.98 11.47 -1.33
N LEU A 296 13.02 12.02 -2.07
CA LEU A 296 12.73 11.68 -3.47
C LEU A 296 13.29 12.71 -4.45
#